data_30076bf4eaa014f4b18ea762d821c318
#
_entry.id   30076bf4eaa014f4b18ea762d821c318
#
_cell.length_a   1.000
_cell.length_b   1.000
_cell.length_c   1.000
_cell.angle_alpha   90.00
_cell.angle_beta   90.00
_cell.angle_gamma   90.00
#
_symmetry.space_group_name_H-M   'P 1'
#
loop_
_entity.id
_entity.type
_entity.pdbx_description
1 polymer ?
#
loop_
_entity_poly.entity_id
_entity_poly.type
_entity_poly.pdbx_seq_one_letter_code
_entity_poly.pdbx_strand_id
1 'polypeptide(L)'
;MFSERHHVSTIQDKLILWTGEKHSGKTTCVAGLVKAARAKGFNVAGILAPSLYRNGRLMGFDILDLRNGDRTSLARRRTDTTKMSPFVFIDEGLRLGHTALRRAVVEYADLVVVDEFGPLELCGQGWRSSVDSLLASITATLMLVVRCELVDQVQHIYADFHAWNINGTEPNSFYEIIDILSRRRRLRWETV
;
A
#
# COMPACT_ATOMS: atom_id res chain seq x y z
N MET A 1 16.79 -29.42 -23.68
CA MET A 1 16.64 -28.14 -24.37
C MET A 1 15.55 -27.37 -23.64
N PHE A 2 15.92 -26.73 -22.50
CA PHE A 2 15.00 -25.98 -21.66
C PHE A 2 14.98 -24.55 -22.16
N SER A 3 13.83 -24.15 -22.73
CA SER A 3 13.56 -22.78 -23.14
C SER A 3 13.38 -21.93 -21.90
N GLU A 4 14.40 -21.19 -21.49
CA GLU A 4 14.27 -20.07 -20.56
C GLU A 4 13.39 -19.02 -21.23
N ARG A 5 12.12 -18.97 -20.85
CA ARG A 5 11.27 -17.82 -21.17
C ARG A 5 11.81 -16.65 -20.35
N HIS A 6 12.56 -15.77 -20.98
CA HIS A 6 12.85 -14.45 -20.49
C HIS A 6 11.50 -13.74 -20.26
N HIS A 7 11.04 -13.71 -19.03
CA HIS A 7 9.91 -12.88 -18.63
C HIS A 7 10.38 -11.43 -18.73
N VAL A 8 10.10 -10.80 -19.84
CA VAL A 8 10.17 -9.34 -19.95
C VAL A 8 9.19 -8.83 -18.90
N SER A 9 9.70 -8.18 -17.85
CA SER A 9 8.88 -7.55 -16.81
C SER A 9 8.03 -6.47 -17.47
N THR A 10 6.81 -6.84 -17.79
CA THR A 10 5.85 -5.95 -18.42
C THR A 10 5.32 -4.94 -17.39
N ILE A 11 4.70 -3.85 -17.85
CA ILE A 11 4.00 -2.86 -17.02
C ILE A 11 2.97 -3.54 -16.08
N GLN A 12 2.56 -4.77 -16.38
CA GLN A 12 1.59 -5.56 -15.63
C GLN A 12 2.13 -6.13 -14.29
N ASP A 13 3.46 -6.28 -14.10
CA ASP A 13 4.06 -6.89 -12.91
C ASP A 13 4.42 -5.87 -11.81
N LYS A 14 3.61 -4.84 -11.61
CA LYS A 14 3.94 -3.76 -10.66
C LYS A 14 3.08 -3.73 -9.41
N LEU A 15 2.12 -4.67 -9.27
CA LEU A 15 1.20 -4.71 -8.14
C LEU A 15 1.62 -5.77 -7.13
N ILE A 16 1.68 -5.38 -5.86
CA ILE A 16 1.88 -6.27 -4.72
C ILE A 16 0.67 -6.15 -3.80
N LEU A 17 0.12 -7.29 -3.38
CA LEU A 17 -0.85 -7.37 -2.30
C LEU A 17 -0.13 -7.89 -1.05
N TRP A 18 0.10 -6.98 -0.09
CA TRP A 18 0.63 -7.31 1.22
C TRP A 18 -0.52 -7.73 2.12
N THR A 19 -0.59 -9.01 2.45
CA THR A 19 -1.76 -9.60 3.08
C THR A 19 -1.53 -9.97 4.54
N GLY A 20 -2.60 -10.12 5.29
CA GLY A 20 -2.61 -10.60 6.67
C GLY A 20 -3.98 -10.43 7.30
N GLU A 21 -4.19 -11.16 8.40
CA GLU A 21 -5.43 -11.14 9.16
C GLU A 21 -5.77 -9.73 9.70
N LYS A 22 -7.04 -9.51 9.97
CA LYS A 22 -7.47 -8.28 10.66
C LYS A 22 -6.78 -8.18 12.03
N HIS A 23 -6.24 -7.00 12.34
CA HIS A 23 -5.49 -6.74 13.57
C HIS A 23 -4.17 -7.54 13.75
N SER A 24 -3.62 -8.15 12.72
CA SER A 24 -2.33 -8.86 12.76
C SER A 24 -1.10 -7.95 12.83
N GLY A 25 -1.26 -6.64 12.92
CA GLY A 25 -0.14 -5.69 12.94
C GLY A 25 0.43 -5.34 11.57
N LYS A 26 -0.32 -5.54 10.48
CA LYS A 26 0.11 -5.24 9.09
C LYS A 26 0.80 -3.88 8.96
N THR A 27 0.16 -2.81 9.42
CA THR A 27 0.72 -1.45 9.38
C THR A 27 2.09 -1.36 10.05
N THR A 28 2.28 -2.03 11.20
CA THR A 28 3.57 -2.07 11.92
C THR A 28 4.63 -2.82 11.13
N CYS A 29 4.26 -3.97 10.55
CA CYS A 29 5.16 -4.76 9.70
C CYS A 29 5.57 -3.94 8.46
N VAL A 30 4.61 -3.28 7.80
CA VAL A 30 4.89 -2.44 6.63
C VAL A 30 5.77 -1.24 6.99
N ALA A 31 5.60 -0.63 8.17
CA ALA A 31 6.51 0.41 8.65
C ALA A 31 7.95 -0.11 8.81
N GLY A 32 8.12 -1.34 9.27
CA GLY A 32 9.42 -2.04 9.32
C GLY A 32 10.01 -2.29 7.92
N LEU A 33 9.18 -2.77 6.99
CA LEU A 33 9.57 -2.97 5.60
C LEU A 33 10.03 -1.65 4.94
N VAL A 34 9.29 -0.56 5.14
CA VAL A 34 9.67 0.77 4.62
C VAL A 34 11.06 1.18 5.12
N LYS A 35 11.35 0.97 6.41
CA LYS A 35 12.69 1.24 6.97
C LYS A 35 13.77 0.37 6.31
N ALA A 36 13.50 -0.93 6.15
CA ALA A 36 14.43 -1.87 5.51
C ALA A 36 14.69 -1.52 4.04
N ALA A 37 13.64 -1.16 3.28
CA ALA A 37 13.76 -0.73 1.89
C ALA A 37 14.60 0.55 1.75
N ARG A 38 14.35 1.55 2.59
CA ARG A 38 15.13 2.79 2.62
C ARG A 38 16.59 2.56 2.98
N ALA A 39 16.87 1.68 3.94
CA ALA A 39 18.24 1.31 4.32
C ALA A 39 19.02 0.66 3.14
N LYS A 40 18.31 0.09 2.17
CA LYS A 40 18.87 -0.44 0.92
C LYS A 40 18.86 0.57 -0.23
N GLY A 41 18.55 1.84 0.05
CA GLY A 41 18.58 2.93 -0.91
C GLY A 41 17.34 3.00 -1.83
N PHE A 42 16.23 2.32 -1.51
CA PHE A 42 14.99 2.47 -2.26
C PHE A 42 14.22 3.73 -1.83
N ASN A 43 13.70 4.45 -2.81
CA ASN A 43 12.79 5.57 -2.58
C ASN A 43 11.38 5.03 -2.32
N VAL A 44 10.85 5.29 -1.13
CA VAL A 44 9.52 4.82 -0.72
C VAL A 44 8.61 6.02 -0.46
N ALA A 45 7.46 6.01 -1.12
CA ALA A 45 6.38 6.99 -0.98
C ALA A 45 5.04 6.31 -0.66
N GLY A 46 3.97 7.08 -0.55
CA GLY A 46 2.64 6.59 -0.26
C GLY A 46 2.22 6.87 1.18
N ILE A 47 1.29 6.07 1.69
CA ILE A 47 0.63 6.32 2.97
C ILE A 47 0.63 5.09 3.88
N LEU A 48 0.70 5.36 5.20
CA LEU A 48 0.35 4.41 6.26
C LEU A 48 -0.79 4.95 7.11
N ALA A 49 -1.66 4.06 7.61
CA ALA A 49 -2.76 4.41 8.48
C ALA A 49 -2.61 3.79 9.90
N PRO A 50 -1.65 4.27 10.72
CA PRO A 50 -1.43 3.72 12.05
C PRO A 50 -2.64 3.89 12.95
N SER A 51 -3.00 2.79 13.62
CA SER A 51 -4.09 2.75 14.59
C SER A 51 -3.75 3.55 15.84
N LEU A 52 -4.72 4.32 16.35
CA LEU A 52 -4.63 5.05 17.58
C LEU A 52 -5.37 4.31 18.69
N TYR A 53 -4.65 3.87 19.71
CA TYR A 53 -5.23 3.22 20.90
C TYR A 53 -5.15 4.12 22.13
N ARG A 54 -6.19 4.07 22.97
CA ARG A 54 -6.21 4.67 24.33
C ARG A 54 -6.81 3.66 25.30
N ASN A 55 -6.08 3.31 26.35
CA ASN A 55 -6.49 2.31 27.34
C ASN A 55 -6.97 0.98 26.71
N GLY A 56 -6.20 0.47 25.73
CA GLY A 56 -6.50 -0.77 24.99
C GLY A 56 -7.65 -0.68 23.99
N ARG A 57 -8.35 0.47 23.90
CA ARG A 57 -9.46 0.68 22.97
C ARG A 57 -9.02 1.43 21.73
N LEU A 58 -9.40 0.93 20.55
CA LEU A 58 -9.18 1.61 19.28
C LEU A 58 -10.00 2.91 19.22
N MET A 59 -9.32 4.05 19.12
CA MET A 59 -9.91 5.39 19.09
C MET A 59 -9.97 5.97 17.68
N GLY A 60 -9.23 5.42 16.74
CA GLY A 60 -9.20 5.91 15.37
C GLY A 60 -7.92 5.52 14.65
N PHE A 61 -7.65 6.28 13.61
CA PHE A 61 -6.47 6.12 12.76
C PHE A 61 -5.88 7.50 12.48
N ASP A 62 -4.56 7.57 12.43
CA ASP A 62 -3.87 8.69 11.82
C ASP A 62 -3.51 8.32 10.38
N ILE A 63 -3.09 9.29 9.59
CA ILE A 63 -2.46 9.07 8.29
C ILE A 63 -1.06 9.66 8.31
N LEU A 64 -0.13 8.92 7.71
CA LEU A 64 1.27 9.29 7.59
C LEU A 64 1.65 9.31 6.11
N ASP A 65 2.10 10.46 5.59
CA ASP A 65 2.80 10.54 4.31
C ASP A 65 4.21 9.97 4.47
N LEU A 66 4.49 8.88 3.78
CA LEU A 66 5.78 8.20 3.87
C LEU A 66 6.93 9.02 3.28
N ARG A 67 6.68 9.94 2.35
CA ARG A 67 7.74 10.70 1.68
C ARG A 67 8.40 11.72 2.62
N ASN A 68 7.60 12.50 3.35
CA ASN A 68 8.07 13.63 4.15
C ASN A 68 7.85 13.45 5.65
N GLY A 69 7.08 12.41 6.06
CA GLY A 69 6.77 12.15 7.46
C GLY A 69 5.61 12.97 8.03
N ASP A 70 4.90 13.74 7.20
CA ASP A 70 3.72 14.48 7.64
C ASP A 70 2.66 13.53 8.16
N ARG A 71 2.07 13.89 9.31
CA ARG A 71 1.08 13.06 9.99
C ARG A 71 -0.07 13.90 10.52
N THR A 72 -1.30 13.43 10.28
CA THR A 72 -2.52 14.03 10.84
C THR A 72 -3.58 12.97 11.12
N SER A 73 -4.71 13.40 11.65
CA SER A 73 -5.84 12.52 11.96
C SER A 73 -6.58 12.09 10.68
N LEU A 74 -6.68 10.77 10.43
CA LEU A 74 -7.49 10.23 9.33
C LEU A 74 -8.93 9.95 9.74
N ALA A 75 -9.12 9.29 10.88
CA ALA A 75 -10.44 8.96 11.38
C ALA A 75 -10.46 8.88 12.90
N ARG A 76 -11.58 9.23 13.51
CA ARG A 76 -11.79 9.15 14.96
C ARG A 76 -13.08 8.41 15.27
N ARG A 77 -13.05 7.69 16.40
CA ARG A 77 -14.19 6.94 16.88
C ARG A 77 -15.35 7.88 17.23
N ARG A 78 -16.55 7.53 16.76
CA ARG A 78 -17.77 8.25 17.14
C ARG A 78 -18.09 8.04 18.62
N THR A 79 -18.66 9.04 19.22
CA THR A 79 -19.34 8.94 20.54
C THR A 79 -20.77 8.43 20.39
N ASP A 80 -21.41 8.73 19.27
CA ASP A 80 -22.75 8.27 18.91
C ASP A 80 -22.67 6.88 18.25
N THR A 81 -23.33 5.88 18.86
CA THR A 81 -23.34 4.48 18.44
C THR A 81 -24.50 4.13 17.50
N THR A 82 -25.35 5.07 17.14
CA THR A 82 -26.55 4.83 16.31
C THR A 82 -26.24 4.69 14.82
N LYS A 83 -25.03 5.04 14.38
CA LYS A 83 -24.64 4.99 12.96
C LYS A 83 -23.86 3.72 12.63
N MET A 84 -24.01 3.21 11.39
CA MET A 84 -23.38 1.98 10.90
C MET A 84 -21.85 1.98 11.00
N SER A 85 -21.19 3.11 10.76
CA SER A 85 -19.72 3.20 10.89
C SER A 85 -19.31 3.70 12.26
N PRO A 86 -18.44 2.99 13.00
CA PRO A 86 -17.95 3.44 14.30
C PRO A 86 -16.94 4.59 14.20
N PHE A 87 -16.52 4.99 13.00
CA PHE A 87 -15.53 6.04 12.76
C PHE A 87 -16.08 7.14 11.88
N VAL A 88 -15.57 8.37 12.10
CA VAL A 88 -15.75 9.54 11.24
C VAL A 88 -14.40 9.84 10.60
N PHE A 89 -14.37 9.94 9.27
CA PHE A 89 -13.22 10.43 8.55
C PHE A 89 -13.07 11.94 8.71
N ILE A 90 -11.84 12.41 8.69
CA ILE A 90 -11.45 13.80 8.87
C ILE A 90 -10.89 14.31 7.54
N ASP A 91 -11.45 15.39 7.03
CA ASP A 91 -11.14 15.95 5.70
C ASP A 91 -9.66 16.28 5.52
N GLU A 92 -9.00 16.76 6.59
CA GLU A 92 -7.58 17.06 6.56
C GLU A 92 -6.75 15.80 6.31
N GLY A 93 -7.08 14.68 6.98
CA GLY A 93 -6.43 13.39 6.77
C GLY A 93 -6.67 12.84 5.37
N LEU A 94 -7.89 12.93 4.86
CA LEU A 94 -8.20 12.54 3.49
C LEU A 94 -7.41 13.38 2.48
N ARG A 95 -7.33 14.69 2.67
CA ARG A 95 -6.53 15.57 1.79
C ARG A 95 -5.04 15.25 1.82
N LEU A 96 -4.47 14.98 3.00
CA LEU A 96 -3.07 14.57 3.12
C LEU A 96 -2.83 13.27 2.33
N GLY A 97 -3.66 12.25 2.54
CA GLY A 97 -3.52 10.96 1.85
C GLY A 97 -3.63 11.08 0.34
N HIS A 98 -4.66 11.76 -0.17
CA HIS A 98 -4.78 12.00 -1.62
C HIS A 98 -3.60 12.80 -2.18
N THR A 99 -3.05 13.76 -1.43
CA THR A 99 -1.88 14.52 -1.86
C THR A 99 -0.64 13.64 -1.92
N ALA A 100 -0.42 12.80 -0.90
CA ALA A 100 0.70 11.85 -0.85
C ALA A 100 0.67 10.81 -2.00
N LEU A 101 -0.52 10.49 -2.52
CA LEU A 101 -0.74 9.54 -3.61
C LEU A 101 -0.82 10.19 -5.00
N ARG A 102 -0.57 11.50 -5.15
CA ARG A 102 -0.52 12.11 -6.48
C ARG A 102 0.67 11.60 -7.28
N ARG A 103 0.49 11.36 -8.59
CA ARG A 103 1.56 10.96 -9.50
C ARG A 103 2.82 11.81 -9.35
N ALA A 104 2.69 13.15 -9.37
CA ALA A 104 3.82 14.06 -9.24
C ALA A 104 4.61 13.90 -7.93
N VAL A 105 3.98 13.38 -6.87
CA VAL A 105 4.62 13.13 -5.58
C VAL A 105 5.38 11.80 -5.56
N VAL A 106 4.86 10.78 -6.27
CA VAL A 106 5.39 9.40 -6.24
C VAL A 106 6.22 9.05 -7.49
N GLU A 107 6.42 9.98 -8.41
CA GLU A 107 7.02 9.74 -9.73
C GLU A 107 8.41 9.07 -9.66
N TYR A 108 9.22 9.44 -8.67
CA TYR A 108 10.57 8.89 -8.49
C TYR A 108 10.66 7.80 -7.42
N ALA A 109 9.52 7.29 -6.95
CA ALA A 109 9.51 6.19 -5.99
C ALA A 109 9.87 4.87 -6.68
N ASP A 110 10.52 3.98 -5.93
CA ASP A 110 10.66 2.57 -6.29
C ASP A 110 9.47 1.76 -5.79
N LEU A 111 8.95 2.15 -4.62
CA LEU A 111 7.80 1.54 -3.96
C LEU A 111 6.81 2.62 -3.52
N VAL A 112 5.55 2.44 -3.89
CA VAL A 112 4.42 3.23 -3.37
C VAL A 112 3.56 2.32 -2.51
N VAL A 113 3.32 2.71 -1.27
CA VAL A 113 2.53 1.96 -0.30
C VAL A 113 1.16 2.59 -0.12
N VAL A 114 0.11 1.78 -0.07
CA VAL A 114 -1.25 2.19 0.30
C VAL A 114 -1.75 1.30 1.44
N ASP A 115 -1.78 1.83 2.66
CA ASP A 115 -2.27 1.15 3.85
C ASP A 115 -3.47 1.93 4.43
N GLU A 116 -4.65 1.36 4.39
CA GLU A 116 -5.14 0.06 4.00
C GLU A 116 -5.99 0.18 2.71
N PHE A 117 -5.98 -0.85 1.85
CA PHE A 117 -6.95 -1.00 0.76
C PHE A 117 -8.01 -2.01 1.20
N GLY A 118 -9.21 -1.52 1.49
CA GLY A 118 -10.23 -2.28 2.19
C GLY A 118 -11.66 -2.11 1.63
N PRO A 119 -12.70 -2.30 2.45
CA PRO A 119 -14.08 -2.26 1.98
C PRO A 119 -14.51 -0.94 1.33
N LEU A 120 -13.93 0.20 1.71
CA LEU A 120 -14.23 1.49 1.07
C LEU A 120 -13.73 1.52 -0.37
N GLU A 121 -12.51 1.05 -0.58
CA GLU A 121 -11.87 1.00 -1.89
C GLU A 121 -12.58 -0.01 -2.80
N LEU A 122 -13.05 -1.13 -2.26
CA LEU A 122 -13.88 -2.08 -3.01
C LEU A 122 -15.19 -1.47 -3.49
N CYS A 123 -15.75 -0.51 -2.73
CA CYS A 123 -16.95 0.26 -3.10
C CYS A 123 -16.64 1.50 -3.97
N GLY A 124 -15.41 1.66 -4.46
CA GLY A 124 -15.00 2.80 -5.30
C GLY A 124 -14.76 4.10 -4.53
N GLN A 125 -14.63 4.03 -3.21
CA GLN A 125 -14.40 5.18 -2.31
C GLN A 125 -12.94 5.19 -1.80
N GLY A 126 -12.67 5.97 -0.76
CA GLY A 126 -11.35 6.04 -0.12
C GLY A 126 -10.24 6.32 -1.12
N TRP A 127 -9.23 5.48 -1.13
CA TRP A 127 -8.04 5.62 -2.00
C TRP A 127 -8.23 5.05 -3.40
N ARG A 128 -9.38 4.47 -3.74
CA ARG A 128 -9.62 3.75 -4.99
C ARG A 128 -9.21 4.56 -6.23
N SER A 129 -9.70 5.77 -6.38
CA SER A 129 -9.39 6.61 -7.55
C SER A 129 -7.90 6.98 -7.65
N SER A 130 -7.23 7.17 -6.51
CA SER A 130 -5.79 7.41 -6.47
C SER A 130 -5.01 6.17 -6.92
N VAL A 131 -5.39 4.98 -6.45
CA VAL A 131 -4.79 3.69 -6.84
C VAL A 131 -4.97 3.43 -8.33
N ASP A 132 -6.18 3.61 -8.86
CA ASP A 132 -6.49 3.44 -10.30
C ASP A 132 -5.60 4.37 -11.16
N SER A 133 -5.49 5.64 -10.77
CA SER A 133 -4.62 6.61 -11.45
C SER A 133 -3.14 6.23 -11.39
N LEU A 134 -2.67 5.73 -10.25
CA LEU A 134 -1.28 5.28 -10.08
C LEU A 134 -0.99 4.05 -10.93
N LEU A 135 -1.87 3.04 -10.92
CA LEU A 135 -1.74 1.85 -11.75
C LEU A 135 -1.71 2.18 -13.24
N ALA A 136 -2.43 3.20 -13.69
CA ALA A 136 -2.41 3.63 -15.08
C ALA A 136 -1.14 4.41 -15.49
N SER A 137 -0.44 5.05 -14.53
CA SER A 137 0.52 6.12 -14.89
C SER A 137 1.93 5.97 -14.34
N ILE A 138 2.18 5.15 -13.29
CA ILE A 138 3.52 5.05 -12.68
C ILE A 138 4.27 3.79 -13.11
N THR A 139 5.60 3.88 -13.07
CA THR A 139 6.51 2.74 -13.26
C THR A 139 6.95 2.12 -11.92
N ALA A 140 6.67 2.77 -10.79
CA ALA A 140 6.95 2.27 -9.46
C ALA A 140 6.20 0.95 -9.18
N THR A 141 6.71 0.17 -8.23
CA THR A 141 5.94 -0.92 -7.64
C THR A 141 4.88 -0.34 -6.70
N LEU A 142 3.61 -0.71 -6.89
CA LEU A 142 2.52 -0.33 -6.00
C LEU A 142 2.22 -1.49 -5.06
N MET A 143 2.23 -1.24 -3.76
CA MET A 143 1.89 -2.21 -2.73
C MET A 143 0.62 -1.79 -2.01
N LEU A 144 -0.41 -2.62 -2.11
CA LEU A 144 -1.66 -2.46 -1.39
C LEU A 144 -1.64 -3.35 -0.14
N VAL A 145 -1.91 -2.79 1.02
CA VAL A 145 -2.08 -3.55 2.27
C VAL A 145 -3.53 -3.98 2.37
N VAL A 146 -3.76 -5.28 2.30
CA VAL A 146 -5.09 -5.89 2.14
C VAL A 146 -5.32 -6.92 3.24
N ARG A 147 -6.57 -7.08 3.70
CA ARG A 147 -6.94 -8.21 4.56
C ARG A 147 -7.06 -9.47 3.72
N CYS A 148 -6.69 -10.63 4.30
CA CYS A 148 -6.72 -11.91 3.60
C CYS A 148 -8.08 -12.19 2.95
N GLU A 149 -9.18 -11.89 3.65
CA GLU A 149 -10.55 -12.13 3.18
C GLU A 149 -10.98 -11.26 1.99
N LEU A 150 -10.20 -10.24 1.62
CA LEU A 150 -10.53 -9.32 0.52
C LEU A 150 -9.65 -9.52 -0.72
N VAL A 151 -8.65 -10.41 -0.65
CA VAL A 151 -7.66 -10.60 -1.71
C VAL A 151 -8.30 -10.93 -3.06
N ASP A 152 -9.21 -11.90 -3.09
CA ASP A 152 -9.87 -12.34 -4.34
C ASP A 152 -10.65 -11.19 -4.98
N GLN A 153 -11.30 -10.36 -4.17
CA GLN A 153 -12.06 -9.21 -4.66
C GLN A 153 -11.12 -8.14 -5.25
N VAL A 154 -9.99 -7.87 -4.59
CA VAL A 154 -8.98 -6.94 -5.08
C VAL A 154 -8.35 -7.45 -6.38
N GLN A 155 -8.02 -8.73 -6.47
CA GLN A 155 -7.50 -9.35 -7.68
C GLN A 155 -8.50 -9.30 -8.84
N HIS A 156 -9.79 -9.49 -8.56
CA HIS A 156 -10.83 -9.37 -9.57
C HIS A 156 -10.93 -7.94 -10.14
N ILE A 157 -10.84 -6.92 -9.27
CA ILE A 157 -10.85 -5.52 -9.68
C ILE A 157 -9.65 -5.17 -10.56
N TYR A 158 -8.49 -5.73 -10.25
CA TYR A 158 -7.22 -5.45 -10.92
C TYR A 158 -6.73 -6.65 -11.76
N ALA A 159 -7.66 -7.39 -12.38
CA ALA A 159 -7.37 -8.60 -13.15
C ALA A 159 -6.41 -8.37 -14.33
N ASP A 160 -6.32 -7.14 -14.84
CA ASP A 160 -5.37 -6.75 -15.90
C ASP A 160 -3.92 -6.66 -15.39
N PHE A 161 -3.71 -6.71 -14.08
CA PHE A 161 -2.39 -6.65 -13.45
C PHE A 161 -2.07 -7.99 -12.80
N HIS A 162 -0.87 -8.50 -13.06
CA HIS A 162 -0.33 -9.60 -12.28
C HIS A 162 0.02 -9.09 -10.87
N ALA A 163 -0.67 -9.60 -9.85
CA ALA A 163 -0.45 -9.22 -8.47
C ALA A 163 0.38 -10.29 -7.73
N TRP A 164 1.48 -9.84 -7.10
CA TRP A 164 2.24 -10.67 -6.17
C TRP A 164 1.54 -10.69 -4.82
N ASN A 165 1.06 -11.87 -4.40
CA ASN A 165 0.44 -12.03 -3.07
C ASN A 165 1.52 -12.41 -2.06
N ILE A 166 1.78 -11.52 -1.11
CA ILE A 166 2.80 -11.73 -0.08
C ILE A 166 2.11 -11.66 1.29
N ASN A 167 2.18 -12.77 2.02
CA ASN A 167 1.72 -12.83 3.39
C ASN A 167 2.71 -12.09 4.31
N GLY A 168 2.30 -10.94 4.82
CA GLY A 168 3.15 -10.08 5.66
C GLY A 168 3.53 -10.68 7.01
N THR A 169 2.94 -11.82 7.42
CA THR A 169 3.31 -12.53 8.64
C THR A 169 4.42 -13.56 8.41
N GLU A 170 4.76 -13.87 7.16
CA GLU A 170 5.81 -14.82 6.83
C GLU A 170 7.21 -14.23 7.07
N PRO A 171 8.17 -15.01 7.61
CA PRO A 171 9.51 -14.51 7.96
C PRO A 171 10.29 -13.91 6.78
N ASN A 172 10.04 -14.41 5.57
CA ASN A 172 10.75 -14.01 4.35
C ASN A 172 10.08 -12.86 3.58
N SER A 173 8.92 -12.40 4.01
CA SER A 173 8.11 -11.40 3.30
C SER A 173 8.90 -10.12 2.93
N PHE A 174 9.76 -9.63 3.81
CA PHE A 174 10.60 -8.46 3.55
C PHE A 174 11.64 -8.73 2.45
N TYR A 175 12.26 -9.91 2.48
CA TYR A 175 13.25 -10.30 1.47
C TYR A 175 12.62 -10.43 0.09
N GLU A 176 11.41 -10.98 -0.01
CA GLU A 176 10.66 -11.09 -1.27
C GLU A 176 10.39 -9.70 -1.87
N ILE A 177 9.89 -8.75 -1.07
CA ILE A 177 9.69 -7.37 -1.53
C ILE A 177 11.00 -6.73 -2.01
N ILE A 178 12.06 -6.84 -1.23
CA ILE A 178 13.36 -6.26 -1.56
C ILE A 178 13.92 -6.88 -2.85
N ASP A 179 13.72 -8.18 -3.07
CA ASP A 179 14.15 -8.85 -4.29
C ASP A 179 13.34 -8.37 -5.51
N ILE A 180 12.01 -8.26 -5.40
CA ILE A 180 11.15 -7.69 -6.43
C ILE A 180 11.62 -6.27 -6.80
N LEU A 181 11.82 -5.39 -5.82
CA LEU A 181 12.28 -4.03 -6.04
C LEU A 181 13.66 -3.99 -6.72
N SER A 182 14.57 -4.87 -6.31
CA SER A 182 15.92 -4.95 -6.87
C SER A 182 15.92 -5.38 -8.34
N ARG A 183 15.10 -6.38 -8.69
CA ARG A 183 14.91 -6.85 -10.09
C ARG A 183 14.31 -5.73 -10.94
N ARG A 184 13.26 -5.08 -10.49
CA ARG A 184 12.59 -3.99 -11.23
C ARG A 184 13.49 -2.78 -11.41
N ARG A 185 14.31 -2.42 -10.42
CA ARG A 185 15.29 -1.34 -10.55
C ARG A 185 16.32 -1.65 -11.62
N ARG A 186 16.87 -2.87 -11.72
CA ARG A 186 17.80 -3.27 -12.78
C ARG A 186 17.19 -3.09 -14.16
N LEU A 187 15.96 -3.58 -14.36
CA LEU A 187 15.27 -3.49 -15.65
C LEU A 187 15.03 -2.04 -16.12
N ARG A 188 14.83 -1.09 -15.18
CA ARG A 188 14.70 0.33 -15.54
C ARG A 188 15.98 0.95 -16.09
N TRP A 189 17.15 0.46 -15.67
CA TRP A 189 18.44 0.98 -16.13
C TRP A 189 18.89 0.35 -17.45
N GLU A 190 18.42 -0.85 -17.79
CA GLU A 190 18.74 -1.56 -19.03
C GLU A 190 17.92 -1.06 -20.23
N THR A 191 16.85 -0.27 -20.00
CA THR A 191 15.95 0.27 -21.03
C THR A 191 16.18 1.74 -21.35
N VAL A 192 17.19 2.39 -20.78
CA VAL A 192 17.63 3.77 -21.06
C VAL A 192 18.96 3.73 -21.83
#